data_bd2ea8feda36fe31533bcb0eb64c4378
#
_entry.id   bd2ea8feda36fe31533bcb0eb64c4378
#
_cell.length_a   1.000
_cell.length_b   1.000
_cell.length_c   1.000
_cell.angle_alpha   90.00
_cell.angle_beta   90.00
_cell.angle_gamma   90.00
#
_symmetry.space_group_name_H-M   'P 1'
#
loop_
_entity.id
_entity.type
_entity.pdbx_description
1 polymer ?
#
loop_
_entity_poly.entity_id
_entity_poly.type
_entity_poly.pdbx_seq_one_letter_code
_entity_poly.pdbx_strand_id
1 'polypeptide(L)'
;QGGAPDHLSTLTGDLDLMTLDFDHGYSTLMPYAPDDTMIPVSTWDINILTDGVTPSMGGIEGSGHRLHFMPVTERIERNDGDMYILPDGEYEIVPAPLDSDGGGVYKAPWTIEQGSEGETVWSKYMGFWYQEYKENTVTASAPIISGTVIVTKMEGFENSYVFEFDLLDDIGNRLTGTYSGSIGLNVNGRQ
;
A
#
# COMPACT_ATOMS: atom_id res chain seq x y z
N GLN A 1 4.53 -32.69 16.63
CA GLN A 1 3.34 -31.84 16.68
C GLN A 1 3.73 -30.51 16.05
N GLY A 2 3.49 -30.36 14.74
CA GLY A 2 3.73 -29.11 14.05
C GLY A 2 2.65 -28.11 14.42
N GLY A 3 2.98 -27.10 15.24
CA GLY A 3 2.17 -25.90 15.38
C GLY A 3 2.12 -25.14 14.06
N ALA A 4 1.09 -24.30 13.85
CA ALA A 4 1.06 -23.35 12.75
C ALA A 4 2.36 -22.49 12.78
N PRO A 5 2.96 -22.14 11.64
CA PRO A 5 4.13 -21.30 11.63
C PRO A 5 3.83 -19.96 12.35
N ASP A 6 4.77 -19.50 13.17
CA ASP A 6 4.65 -18.25 13.91
C ASP A 6 4.76 -16.99 13.03
N HIS A 7 4.67 -17.14 11.71
CA HIS A 7 4.78 -16.07 10.71
C HIS A 7 3.76 -16.23 9.59
N LEU A 8 3.48 -15.13 8.90
CA LEU A 8 2.51 -15.07 7.78
C LEU A 8 3.17 -15.13 6.41
N SER A 9 4.45 -14.74 6.29
CA SER A 9 5.17 -14.77 5.02
C SER A 9 5.36 -16.21 4.51
N THR A 10 5.14 -16.37 3.21
CA THR A 10 5.42 -17.62 2.50
C THR A 10 6.72 -17.57 1.69
N LEU A 11 7.45 -16.44 1.75
CA LEU A 11 8.73 -16.29 1.06
C LEU A 11 9.79 -17.18 1.70
N THR A 12 10.68 -17.72 0.87
CA THR A 12 11.79 -18.59 1.30
C THR A 12 13.15 -17.90 1.32
N GLY A 13 13.19 -16.60 1.02
CA GLY A 13 14.39 -15.78 0.97
C GLY A 13 14.05 -14.35 0.53
N ASP A 14 15.11 -13.55 0.40
CA ASP A 14 15.00 -12.18 -0.09
C ASP A 14 14.38 -12.13 -1.49
N LEU A 15 13.63 -11.07 -1.77
CA LEU A 15 12.97 -10.86 -3.05
C LEU A 15 13.48 -9.57 -3.69
N ASP A 16 14.07 -9.70 -4.86
CA ASP A 16 14.38 -8.56 -5.73
C ASP A 16 13.13 -8.19 -6.53
N LEU A 17 12.47 -7.10 -6.15
CA LEU A 17 11.25 -6.63 -6.80
C LEU A 17 11.48 -6.26 -8.27
N MET A 18 12.73 -5.94 -8.68
CA MET A 18 13.06 -5.63 -10.07
C MET A 18 12.91 -6.83 -11.00
N THR A 19 12.92 -8.05 -10.46
CA THR A 19 12.72 -9.29 -11.24
C THR A 19 11.26 -9.57 -11.59
N LEU A 20 10.33 -8.82 -11.01
CA LEU A 20 8.89 -9.06 -11.13
C LEU A 20 8.21 -8.24 -12.25
N ASP A 21 8.90 -7.24 -12.78
CA ASP A 21 8.41 -6.38 -13.86
C ASP A 21 7.10 -5.65 -13.54
N PHE A 22 7.03 -4.97 -12.39
CA PHE A 22 5.93 -4.06 -12.07
C PHE A 22 5.85 -2.95 -13.12
N ASP A 23 4.69 -2.78 -13.76
CA ASP A 23 4.53 -1.91 -14.94
C ASP A 23 3.36 -0.93 -14.87
N HIS A 24 2.44 -1.10 -13.93
CA HIS A 24 1.32 -0.20 -13.75
C HIS A 24 0.84 -0.17 -12.30
N GLY A 25 0.04 0.84 -11.99
CA GLY A 25 -0.56 0.97 -10.67
C GLY A 25 -1.83 1.80 -10.70
N TYR A 26 -2.56 1.74 -9.62
CA TYR A 26 -3.70 2.63 -9.38
C TYR A 26 -3.72 3.04 -7.92
N SER A 27 -4.32 4.19 -7.67
CA SER A 27 -4.44 4.73 -6.33
C SER A 27 -5.83 5.32 -6.09
N THR A 28 -6.22 5.35 -4.84
CA THR A 28 -7.43 6.00 -4.37
C THR A 28 -7.08 6.96 -3.25
N LEU A 29 -7.62 8.16 -3.32
CA LEU A 29 -7.52 9.16 -2.27
C LEU A 29 -8.93 9.61 -1.89
N MET A 30 -9.16 9.79 -0.60
CA MET A 30 -10.36 10.45 -0.07
C MET A 30 -9.97 11.80 0.54
N PRO A 31 -10.06 12.91 -0.23
CA PRO A 31 -9.84 14.24 0.33
C PRO A 31 -11.03 14.65 1.18
N TYR A 32 -10.77 15.43 2.23
CA TYR A 32 -11.80 15.87 3.18
C TYR A 32 -12.35 17.24 2.82
N ALA A 33 -13.63 17.47 3.14
CA ALA A 33 -14.21 18.79 3.04
C ALA A 33 -13.51 19.76 4.00
N PRO A 34 -13.33 21.05 3.64
CA PRO A 34 -12.60 22.02 4.47
C PRO A 34 -13.18 22.22 5.87
N ASP A 35 -14.47 21.98 6.04
CA ASP A 35 -15.19 22.09 7.30
C ASP A 35 -15.16 20.81 8.16
N ASP A 36 -14.72 19.70 7.61
CA ASP A 36 -14.51 18.46 8.36
C ASP A 36 -13.15 18.48 9.07
N THR A 37 -13.12 19.01 10.27
CA THR A 37 -11.88 19.16 11.03
C THR A 37 -11.53 17.98 11.94
N MET A 38 -12.34 16.92 11.92
CA MET A 38 -12.17 15.80 12.84
C MET A 38 -11.06 14.84 12.44
N ILE A 39 -10.70 14.78 11.17
CA ILE A 39 -9.68 13.86 10.67
C ILE A 39 -8.43 14.65 10.26
N PRO A 40 -7.30 14.51 10.99
CA PRO A 40 -6.11 15.35 10.79
C PRO A 40 -5.17 14.88 9.69
N VAL A 41 -5.42 13.71 9.07
CA VAL A 41 -4.56 13.09 8.08
C VAL A 41 -5.35 12.61 6.88
N SER A 42 -4.67 12.40 5.77
CA SER A 42 -5.22 11.71 4.59
C SER A 42 -4.46 10.42 4.34
N THR A 43 -5.17 9.41 3.84
CA THR A 43 -4.59 8.12 3.51
C THR A 43 -4.80 7.84 2.04
N TRP A 44 -3.71 7.44 1.38
CA TRP A 44 -3.72 6.96 0.00
C TRP A 44 -3.77 5.44 -0.01
N ASP A 45 -4.58 4.86 -0.86
CA ASP A 45 -4.59 3.41 -1.12
C ASP A 45 -3.90 3.17 -2.45
N ILE A 46 -2.70 2.54 -2.42
CA ILE A 46 -1.86 2.35 -3.60
C ILE A 46 -1.68 0.88 -3.90
N ASN A 47 -1.91 0.54 -5.16
CA ASN A 47 -1.63 -0.78 -5.71
C ASN A 47 -0.65 -0.65 -6.86
N ILE A 48 0.43 -1.42 -6.82
CA ILE A 48 1.41 -1.55 -7.90
C ILE A 48 1.37 -2.99 -8.38
N LEU A 49 1.22 -3.17 -9.69
CA LEU A 49 0.88 -4.44 -10.31
C LEU A 49 1.84 -4.78 -11.45
N THR A 50 1.99 -6.07 -11.71
CA THR A 50 2.60 -6.57 -12.94
C THR A 50 1.54 -6.77 -14.03
N ASP A 51 1.97 -6.89 -15.28
CA ASP A 51 1.09 -7.30 -16.37
C ASP A 51 0.37 -8.62 -16.05
N GLY A 52 -0.87 -8.74 -16.46
CA GLY A 52 -1.69 -9.92 -16.19
C GLY A 52 -2.45 -9.89 -14.86
N VAL A 53 -2.27 -8.86 -14.04
CA VAL A 53 -3.03 -8.65 -12.80
C VAL A 53 -3.86 -7.38 -12.92
N THR A 54 -5.15 -7.47 -12.69
CA THR A 54 -6.07 -6.34 -12.79
C THR A 54 -7.05 -6.27 -11.63
N PRO A 55 -7.41 -5.04 -11.18
CA PRO A 55 -8.48 -4.89 -10.21
C PRO A 55 -9.83 -5.20 -10.84
N SER A 56 -10.71 -5.83 -10.06
CA SER A 56 -12.09 -6.12 -10.44
C SER A 56 -13.05 -5.81 -9.30
N MET A 57 -14.34 -5.92 -9.55
CA MET A 57 -15.36 -5.74 -8.51
C MET A 57 -15.27 -6.79 -7.39
N GLY A 58 -14.67 -7.94 -7.66
CA GLY A 58 -14.47 -9.02 -6.68
C GLY A 58 -13.10 -9.02 -6.01
N GLY A 59 -12.23 -8.03 -6.33
CA GLY A 59 -10.87 -7.94 -5.82
C GLY A 59 -9.81 -7.86 -6.93
N ILE A 60 -8.85 -8.75 -6.90
CA ILE A 60 -7.79 -8.83 -7.92
C ILE A 60 -7.98 -10.08 -8.76
N GLU A 61 -7.90 -9.92 -10.08
CA GLU A 61 -7.99 -11.01 -11.05
C GLU A 61 -6.70 -11.16 -11.84
N GLY A 62 -6.44 -12.39 -12.30
CA GLY A 62 -5.32 -12.73 -13.17
C GLY A 62 -4.17 -13.43 -12.48
N SER A 63 -3.01 -13.39 -13.13
CA SER A 63 -1.77 -14.00 -12.67
C SER A 63 -0.63 -13.01 -12.74
N GLY A 64 0.11 -12.86 -11.66
CA GLY A 64 1.21 -11.90 -11.54
C GLY A 64 1.45 -11.48 -10.10
N HIS A 65 1.93 -10.26 -9.88
CA HIS A 65 2.37 -9.78 -8.58
C HIS A 65 1.72 -8.44 -8.23
N ARG A 66 1.55 -8.21 -6.93
CA ARG A 66 0.95 -7.01 -6.37
C ARG A 66 1.75 -6.52 -5.16
N LEU A 67 1.96 -5.21 -5.08
CA LEU A 67 2.24 -4.49 -3.84
C LEU A 67 1.04 -3.63 -3.49
N HIS A 68 0.56 -3.75 -2.27
CA HIS A 68 -0.52 -2.93 -1.75
C HIS A 68 -0.10 -2.24 -0.46
N PHE A 69 -0.18 -0.91 -0.41
CA PHE A 69 0.20 -0.12 0.75
C PHE A 69 -0.56 1.20 0.82
N MET A 70 -0.64 1.75 2.02
CA MET A 70 -1.48 2.92 2.31
C MET A 70 -0.67 4.01 3.01
N PRO A 71 0.10 4.84 2.27
CA PRO A 71 0.84 5.94 2.87
C PRO A 71 -0.10 6.99 3.45
N VAL A 72 0.27 7.49 4.62
CA VAL A 72 -0.44 8.54 5.35
C VAL A 72 0.27 9.86 5.15
N THR A 73 -0.48 10.88 4.80
CA THR A 73 0.00 12.24 4.56
C THR A 73 -0.61 13.23 5.54
N GLU A 74 -0.07 14.43 5.58
CA GLU A 74 -0.81 15.58 6.11
C GLU A 74 -2.19 15.63 5.44
N ARG A 75 -3.15 16.20 6.16
CA ARG A 75 -4.52 16.31 5.67
C ARG A 75 -4.57 17.00 4.29
N ILE A 76 -5.23 16.37 3.37
CA ILE A 76 -5.51 16.91 2.04
C ILE A 76 -6.98 17.33 2.01
N GLU A 77 -7.21 18.61 1.80
CA GLU A 77 -8.55 19.17 1.65
C GLU A 77 -9.07 18.96 0.21
N ARG A 78 -10.36 18.74 0.11
CA ARG A 78 -11.03 18.69 -1.18
C ARG A 78 -11.05 20.08 -1.79
N ASN A 79 -10.58 20.19 -3.01
CA ASN A 79 -10.59 21.41 -3.77
C ASN A 79 -11.04 21.10 -5.21
N ASP A 80 -12.07 21.79 -5.71
CA ASP A 80 -12.58 21.55 -7.04
C ASP A 80 -11.58 22.07 -8.08
N GLY A 81 -11.02 21.13 -8.86
CA GLY A 81 -10.07 21.43 -9.93
C GLY A 81 -8.60 21.23 -9.59
N ASP A 82 -8.28 20.86 -8.37
CA ASP A 82 -6.89 20.61 -8.00
C ASP A 82 -6.40 19.22 -8.41
N MET A 83 -5.12 19.17 -8.77
CA MET A 83 -4.38 17.93 -8.86
C MET A 83 -3.92 17.54 -7.46
N TYR A 84 -4.25 16.32 -7.05
CA TYR A 84 -3.75 15.77 -5.78
C TYR A 84 -2.42 15.09 -6.02
N ILE A 85 -1.41 15.44 -5.25
CA ILE A 85 -0.05 14.92 -5.37
C ILE A 85 0.32 14.24 -4.05
N LEU A 86 0.79 13.00 -4.15
CA LEU A 86 1.42 12.31 -3.03
C LEU A 86 2.75 13.01 -2.73
N PRO A 87 2.97 13.55 -1.51
CA PRO A 87 4.17 14.31 -1.18
C PRO A 87 5.46 13.50 -1.33
N ASP A 88 6.48 14.12 -1.90
CA ASP A 88 7.84 13.59 -1.94
C ASP A 88 8.39 13.43 -0.53
N GLY A 89 9.04 12.32 -0.28
CA GLY A 89 9.71 12.07 0.99
C GLY A 89 9.81 10.59 1.35
N GLU A 90 10.29 10.35 2.55
CA GLU A 90 10.44 9.02 3.12
C GLU A 90 9.24 8.70 4.01
N TYR A 91 8.63 7.55 3.76
CA TYR A 91 7.53 6.99 4.54
C TYR A 91 8.03 5.75 5.27
N GLU A 92 7.87 5.74 6.59
CA GLU A 92 8.30 4.63 7.44
C GLU A 92 7.17 3.63 7.67
N ILE A 93 7.48 2.34 7.57
CA ILE A 93 6.54 1.28 7.95
C ILE A 93 6.50 1.16 9.47
N VAL A 94 5.31 1.28 10.04
CA VAL A 94 5.08 1.29 11.49
C VAL A 94 3.97 0.31 11.88
N PRO A 95 3.93 -0.16 13.14
CA PRO A 95 2.81 -0.93 13.67
C PRO A 95 1.48 -0.17 13.53
N ALA A 96 0.38 -0.92 13.39
CA ALA A 96 -0.95 -0.33 13.43
C ALA A 96 -1.15 0.45 14.74
N PRO A 97 -1.76 1.65 14.71
CA PRO A 97 -2.09 2.37 15.93
C PRO A 97 -3.01 1.50 16.80
N LEU A 98 -2.68 1.39 18.07
CA LEU A 98 -3.55 0.73 19.03
C LEU A 98 -4.74 1.66 19.35
N ASP A 99 -5.94 1.20 19.06
CA ASP A 99 -7.17 1.83 19.52
C ASP A 99 -7.39 1.45 20.98
N SER A 100 -6.94 2.30 21.89
CA SER A 100 -6.98 1.97 23.31
C SER A 100 -8.33 2.25 23.99
N ASP A 101 -9.22 3.08 23.41
CA ASP A 101 -10.44 3.49 24.13
C ASP A 101 -11.62 3.89 23.21
N GLY A 102 -11.68 3.44 21.99
CA GLY A 102 -12.76 3.82 21.04
C GLY A 102 -12.75 5.28 20.61
N GLY A 103 -11.66 5.97 20.88
CA GLY A 103 -11.45 7.40 20.59
C GLY A 103 -10.61 7.67 19.33
N GLY A 104 -10.66 6.80 18.33
CA GLY A 104 -10.04 7.01 17.04
C GLY A 104 -8.57 7.49 17.09
N VAL A 105 -7.63 6.57 17.24
CA VAL A 105 -6.21 6.90 17.09
C VAL A 105 -5.90 7.07 15.60
N TYR A 106 -5.60 8.29 15.17
CA TYR A 106 -5.20 8.54 13.80
C TYR A 106 -3.74 8.16 13.57
N LYS A 107 -3.47 7.61 12.38
CA LYS A 107 -2.12 7.33 11.92
C LYS A 107 -1.35 8.65 11.79
N ALA A 108 -0.03 8.61 12.01
CA ALA A 108 0.81 9.79 11.82
C ALA A 108 1.12 10.01 10.33
N PRO A 109 1.25 11.26 9.87
CA PRO A 109 1.81 11.55 8.54
C PRO A 109 3.21 10.92 8.36
N TRP A 110 3.58 10.63 7.12
CA TRP A 110 4.86 10.02 6.73
C TRP A 110 5.05 8.59 7.23
N THR A 111 3.96 7.90 7.48
CA THR A 111 3.97 6.50 7.88
C THR A 111 3.15 5.62 6.94
N ILE A 112 3.45 4.33 6.95
CA ILE A 112 2.67 3.29 6.29
C ILE A 112 2.41 2.19 7.32
N GLU A 113 1.16 1.80 7.47
CA GLU A 113 0.81 0.71 8.39
C GLU A 113 1.39 -0.62 7.91
N GLN A 114 2.04 -1.33 8.83
CA GLN A 114 2.58 -2.67 8.56
C GLN A 114 1.48 -3.66 8.14
N GLY A 115 1.88 -4.70 7.42
CA GLY A 115 1.01 -5.82 7.08
C GLY A 115 0.59 -6.62 8.30
N SER A 116 -0.68 -7.01 8.33
CA SER A 116 -1.26 -7.86 9.36
C SER A 116 -2.38 -8.72 8.79
N GLU A 117 -2.77 -9.75 9.52
CA GLU A 117 -3.89 -10.59 9.16
C GLU A 117 -5.09 -10.25 10.06
N GLY A 118 -6.22 -9.91 9.43
CA GLY A 118 -7.48 -9.71 10.12
C GLY A 118 -8.26 -11.01 10.33
N GLU A 119 -9.28 -10.96 11.18
CA GLU A 119 -10.07 -12.13 11.59
C GLU A 119 -11.10 -12.60 10.54
N THR A 120 -11.36 -11.78 9.52
CA THR A 120 -12.36 -12.08 8.51
C THR A 120 -11.74 -12.33 7.15
N VAL A 121 -12.46 -13.03 6.27
CA VAL A 121 -12.02 -13.24 4.87
C VAL A 121 -11.78 -11.91 4.15
N TRP A 122 -12.57 -10.88 4.47
CA TRP A 122 -12.47 -9.56 3.86
C TRP A 122 -11.30 -8.73 4.38
N SER A 123 -10.82 -9.03 5.59
CA SER A 123 -9.71 -8.34 6.24
C SER A 123 -8.44 -9.19 6.37
N LYS A 124 -8.34 -10.28 5.60
CA LYS A 124 -7.20 -11.19 5.68
C LYS A 124 -5.86 -10.51 5.43
N TYR A 125 -5.80 -9.58 4.48
CA TYR A 125 -4.59 -8.85 4.10
C TYR A 125 -4.76 -7.37 4.43
N MET A 126 -4.44 -6.98 5.66
CA MET A 126 -4.51 -5.60 6.14
C MET A 126 -3.14 -4.94 6.09
N GLY A 127 -3.09 -3.64 5.77
CA GLY A 127 -1.85 -2.89 5.71
C GLY A 127 -1.00 -3.23 4.48
N PHE A 128 0.32 -3.28 4.65
CA PHE A 128 1.27 -3.45 3.56
C PHE A 128 1.53 -4.92 3.25
N TRP A 129 1.20 -5.36 2.03
CA TRP A 129 1.40 -6.73 1.57
C TRP A 129 2.05 -6.80 0.20
N TYR A 130 2.97 -7.76 0.05
CA TYR A 130 3.34 -8.36 -1.23
C TYR A 130 2.49 -9.61 -1.47
N GLN A 131 2.01 -9.80 -2.72
CA GLN A 131 1.22 -10.97 -3.09
C GLN A 131 1.58 -11.43 -4.50
N GLU A 132 1.65 -12.75 -4.69
CA GLU A 132 1.64 -13.42 -5.99
C GLU A 132 0.26 -14.01 -6.23
N TYR A 133 -0.26 -13.82 -7.44
CA TYR A 133 -1.51 -14.38 -7.91
C TYR A 133 -1.27 -15.38 -9.02
N LYS A 134 -2.01 -16.49 -9.00
CA LYS A 134 -2.17 -17.43 -10.13
C LYS A 134 -3.65 -17.73 -10.29
N GLU A 135 -4.16 -17.44 -11.48
CA GLU A 135 -5.57 -17.69 -11.82
C GLU A 135 -6.53 -17.15 -10.74
N ASN A 136 -6.39 -15.87 -10.37
CA ASN A 136 -7.18 -15.15 -9.37
C ASN A 136 -6.96 -15.57 -7.90
N THR A 137 -6.02 -16.45 -7.63
CA THR A 137 -5.75 -16.97 -6.29
C THR A 137 -4.38 -16.54 -5.80
N VAL A 138 -4.29 -16.09 -4.53
CA VAL A 138 -3.01 -15.79 -3.89
C VAL A 138 -2.23 -17.08 -3.66
N THR A 139 -1.06 -17.19 -4.26
CA THR A 139 -0.17 -18.37 -4.17
C THR A 139 1.07 -18.12 -3.33
N ALA A 140 1.47 -16.86 -3.17
CA ALA A 140 2.51 -16.44 -2.25
C ALA A 140 2.17 -15.06 -1.68
N SER A 141 2.57 -14.80 -0.45
CA SER A 141 2.31 -13.53 0.20
C SER A 141 3.32 -13.25 1.31
N ALA A 142 3.57 -11.97 1.56
CA ALA A 142 4.42 -11.52 2.64
C ALA A 142 3.88 -10.20 3.23
N PRO A 143 3.57 -10.16 4.54
CA PRO A 143 3.30 -8.90 5.21
C PRO A 143 4.61 -8.13 5.38
N ILE A 144 4.58 -6.86 5.08
CA ILE A 144 5.72 -5.96 5.30
C ILE A 144 5.57 -5.34 6.68
N ILE A 145 6.54 -5.57 7.55
CA ILE A 145 6.46 -5.15 8.95
C ILE A 145 7.43 -4.03 9.32
N SER A 146 8.45 -3.79 8.50
CA SER A 146 9.38 -2.69 8.71
C SER A 146 10.04 -2.25 7.41
N GLY A 147 10.74 -1.13 7.46
CA GLY A 147 11.45 -0.56 6.34
C GLY A 147 10.89 0.79 5.92
N THR A 148 11.21 1.19 4.70
CA THR A 148 10.88 2.52 4.16
C THR A 148 10.45 2.45 2.72
N VAL A 149 9.64 3.44 2.32
CA VAL A 149 9.31 3.75 0.93
C VAL A 149 9.67 5.21 0.69
N ILE A 150 10.58 5.45 -0.25
CA ILE A 150 10.92 6.81 -0.69
C ILE A 150 10.09 7.12 -1.93
N VAL A 151 9.35 8.23 -1.87
CA VAL A 151 8.45 8.70 -2.92
C VAL A 151 9.03 9.93 -3.58
N THR A 152 9.08 9.93 -4.90
CA THR A 152 9.46 11.10 -5.70
C THR A 152 8.45 11.28 -6.83
N LYS A 153 7.84 12.46 -6.93
CA LYS A 153 6.95 12.80 -8.05
C LYS A 153 7.74 12.96 -9.34
N MET A 154 7.28 12.36 -10.41
CA MET A 154 7.87 12.56 -11.74
C MET A 154 7.32 13.86 -12.36
N GLU A 155 8.22 14.81 -12.64
CA GLU A 155 7.85 16.07 -13.28
C GLU A 155 7.33 15.84 -14.71
N GLY A 156 6.28 16.56 -15.06
CA GLY A 156 5.70 16.52 -16.42
C GLY A 156 4.83 15.29 -16.70
N PHE A 157 4.67 14.36 -15.75
CA PHE A 157 3.81 13.19 -15.92
C PHE A 157 2.76 13.13 -14.82
N GLU A 158 1.51 13.23 -15.22
CA GLU A 158 0.39 13.18 -14.28
C GLU A 158 0.34 11.83 -13.56
N ASN A 159 0.10 11.86 -12.25
CA ASN A 159 0.00 10.67 -11.39
C ASN A 159 1.18 9.68 -11.50
N SER A 160 2.34 10.14 -11.90
CA SER A 160 3.53 9.31 -12.05
C SER A 160 4.57 9.61 -10.99
N TYR A 161 5.15 8.55 -10.46
CA TYR A 161 6.06 8.59 -9.30
C TYR A 161 7.20 7.60 -9.46
N VAL A 162 8.26 7.82 -8.71
CA VAL A 162 9.27 6.83 -8.39
C VAL A 162 9.07 6.40 -6.94
N PHE A 163 8.92 5.11 -6.71
CA PHE A 163 8.88 4.50 -5.38
C PHE A 163 10.12 3.64 -5.20
N GLU A 164 10.91 3.94 -4.19
CA GLU A 164 12.07 3.14 -3.81
C GLU A 164 11.71 2.35 -2.56
N PHE A 165 11.73 1.02 -2.65
CA PHE A 165 11.34 0.10 -1.59
C PHE A 165 12.57 -0.51 -0.91
N ASP A 166 12.64 -0.41 0.41
CA ASP A 166 13.55 -1.17 1.26
C ASP A 166 12.75 -1.74 2.42
N LEU A 167 12.30 -2.98 2.26
CA LEU A 167 11.25 -3.58 3.06
C LEU A 167 11.74 -4.85 3.71
N LEU A 168 11.16 -5.16 4.89
CA LEU A 168 11.32 -6.43 5.59
C LEU A 168 9.96 -7.08 5.86
N ASP A 169 9.86 -8.39 5.59
CA ASP A 169 8.72 -9.19 5.99
C ASP A 169 8.82 -9.65 7.46
N ASP A 170 7.86 -10.44 7.90
CA ASP A 170 7.76 -10.89 9.30
C ASP A 170 8.73 -12.04 9.68
N ILE A 171 9.53 -12.53 8.74
CA ILE A 171 10.61 -13.51 9.00
C ILE A 171 11.99 -12.97 8.64
N GLY A 172 12.11 -11.68 8.31
CA GLY A 172 13.39 -11.03 8.05
C GLY A 172 13.87 -11.11 6.61
N ASN A 173 13.04 -11.54 5.65
CA ASN A 173 13.38 -11.43 4.25
C ASN A 173 13.31 -9.97 3.81
N ARG A 174 14.27 -9.55 2.99
CA ARG A 174 14.26 -8.22 2.37
C ARG A 174 13.55 -8.27 1.03
N LEU A 175 12.68 -7.28 0.81
CA LEU A 175 12.07 -6.99 -0.48
C LEU A 175 12.54 -5.62 -0.90
N THR A 176 13.34 -5.54 -1.96
CA THR A 176 13.96 -4.30 -2.41
C THR A 176 13.75 -4.08 -3.90
N GLY A 177 13.66 -2.83 -4.31
CA GLY A 177 13.54 -2.46 -5.71
C GLY A 177 12.90 -1.09 -5.87
N THR A 178 12.65 -0.73 -7.12
CA THR A 178 12.10 0.56 -7.51
C THR A 178 10.97 0.35 -8.51
N TYR A 179 9.89 1.08 -8.35
CA TYR A 179 8.85 1.25 -9.36
C TYR A 179 8.86 2.68 -9.87
N SER A 180 8.85 2.84 -11.19
CA SER A 180 8.72 4.15 -11.85
C SER A 180 7.56 4.09 -12.83
N GLY A 181 6.54 4.89 -12.60
CA GLY A 181 5.39 4.92 -13.50
C GLY A 181 4.14 5.53 -12.88
N SER A 182 3.04 5.36 -13.59
CA SER A 182 1.73 5.87 -13.16
C SER A 182 1.13 5.03 -12.05
N ILE A 183 0.45 5.71 -11.13
CA ILE A 183 -0.47 5.13 -10.16
C ILE A 183 -1.86 5.76 -10.34
N GLY A 184 -2.47 5.66 -11.49
CA GLY A 184 -3.72 6.33 -11.85
C GLY A 184 -4.61 6.62 -10.64
N LEU A 185 -5.02 7.88 -10.50
CA LEU A 185 -5.71 8.35 -9.28
C LEU A 185 -7.23 8.33 -9.45
N ASN A 186 -7.91 7.66 -8.53
CA ASN A 186 -9.34 7.76 -8.31
C ASN A 186 -9.59 8.55 -7.02
N VAL A 187 -10.36 9.62 -7.12
CA VAL A 187 -10.72 10.46 -5.97
C VAL A 187 -12.13 10.07 -5.52
N ASN A 188 -12.23 9.46 -4.34
CA ASN A 188 -13.52 9.10 -3.75
C ASN A 188 -14.28 10.35 -3.25
N GLY A 189 -15.60 10.34 -3.43
CA GLY A 189 -16.50 11.41 -2.96
C GLY A 189 -16.84 12.45 -4.02
N ARG A 190 -16.54 12.20 -5.26
CA ARG A 190 -17.23 12.91 -6.36
C ARG A 190 -18.60 12.27 -6.53
N GLN A 191 -19.60 12.94 -6.05
CA GLN A 191 -20.98 12.82 -6.52
C GLN A 191 -21.23 13.88 -7.57
#